data_709ccb6e6b031e2ed5af2d43bdb98ffd
#
_entry.id   709ccb6e6b031e2ed5af2d43bdb98ffd
#
_cell.length_a   1.000
_cell.length_b   1.000
_cell.length_c   1.000
_cell.angle_alpha   90.00
_cell.angle_beta   90.00
_cell.angle_gamma   90.00
#
_symmetry.space_group_name_H-M   'P 1'
#
loop_
_entity.id
_entity.type
_entity.pdbx_description
1 polymer ?
#
loop_
_entity_poly.entity_id
_entity_poly.type
_entity_poly.pdbx_seq_one_letter_code
_entity_poly.pdbx_strand_id
1 'polypeptide(L)'
;MTSLYSISRLALAAGFTAVLAANVALAQPAQKPFEPSVGQDGKDVIWVPTPQALVNKMLDMANVTAKDNLVDLGSGDGRTVITAAKRGANARGIEYNPNMVALSQANAAKEGVADKAKFEQADIFVTDFSKADVVTMFLLTSLNAKLRPTILDMKPGTRVVSNTFDMGDWKADEEAVVTEGCTSYCKAYFWVVPAKVDGAWSTDKGELSIKQTYQNFTGTLKNGNVIAPISGKLKGDEITFTAGGTEYTGKVNGTTIEGTTKSGEKWQAKRGA
;
A
#
# COMPACT_ATOMS: atom_id res chain seq x y z
N MET A 1 -4.27 -39.01 -105.11
CA MET A 1 -5.44 -38.19 -104.83
C MET A 1 -5.54 -38.03 -103.31
N THR A 2 -5.73 -36.90 -102.80
CA THR A 2 -5.89 -36.44 -101.41
C THR A 2 -4.69 -35.73 -100.80
N SER A 3 -4.85 -34.41 -100.76
CA SER A 3 -3.95 -33.41 -100.20
C SER A 3 -4.04 -33.38 -98.67
N LEU A 4 -2.92 -33.27 -97.99
CA LEU A 4 -2.82 -33.03 -96.55
C LEU A 4 -2.35 -31.61 -96.30
N TYR A 5 -3.22 -30.80 -95.74
CA TYR A 5 -2.88 -29.45 -95.25
C TYR A 5 -2.29 -29.54 -93.83
N SER A 6 -1.11 -29.01 -93.65
CA SER A 6 -0.40 -28.83 -92.44
C SER A 6 -0.80 -27.47 -91.83
N ILE A 7 -1.31 -27.48 -90.60
CA ILE A 7 -1.63 -26.22 -89.82
C ILE A 7 -0.52 -26.05 -88.82
N SER A 8 0.31 -25.03 -89.00
CA SER A 8 1.30 -24.60 -88.01
C SER A 8 0.62 -23.85 -86.87
N ARG A 9 0.80 -24.32 -85.64
CA ARG A 9 0.39 -23.60 -84.42
C ARG A 9 1.52 -22.70 -83.90
N LEU A 10 1.30 -21.37 -83.97
CA LEU A 10 2.12 -20.40 -83.30
C LEU A 10 1.83 -20.45 -81.80
N ALA A 11 2.82 -20.73 -80.97
CA ALA A 11 2.74 -20.63 -79.50
C ALA A 11 3.14 -19.21 -79.07
N LEU A 12 2.18 -18.44 -78.52
CA LEU A 12 2.43 -17.16 -77.85
C LEU A 12 2.92 -17.42 -76.43
N ALA A 13 4.16 -17.12 -76.14
CA ALA A 13 4.73 -17.14 -74.81
C ALA A 13 4.39 -15.79 -74.12
N ALA A 14 3.42 -15.82 -73.20
CA ALA A 14 3.14 -14.69 -72.33
C ALA A 14 4.14 -14.68 -71.14
N GLY A 15 5.10 -13.75 -71.21
CA GLY A 15 6.03 -13.52 -70.07
C GLY A 15 5.33 -12.82 -68.93
N PHE A 16 5.17 -13.54 -67.82
CA PHE A 16 4.75 -12.96 -66.52
C PHE A 16 5.96 -12.31 -65.82
N THR A 17 6.07 -10.99 -65.85
CA THR A 17 7.02 -10.25 -65.04
C THR A 17 6.43 -10.09 -63.66
N ALA A 18 6.88 -10.90 -62.70
CA ALA A 18 6.58 -10.73 -61.28
C ALA A 18 7.36 -9.52 -60.75
N VAL A 19 6.66 -8.42 -60.50
CA VAL A 19 7.21 -7.26 -59.77
C VAL A 19 7.22 -7.61 -58.31
N LEU A 20 8.38 -7.94 -57.71
CA LEU A 20 8.60 -8.03 -56.27
C LEU A 20 8.53 -6.60 -55.71
N ALA A 21 7.39 -6.24 -55.13
CA ALA A 21 7.28 -5.07 -54.28
C ALA A 21 8.03 -5.35 -52.95
N ALA A 22 9.25 -4.86 -52.83
CA ALA A 22 9.98 -4.86 -51.58
C ALA A 22 9.28 -3.88 -50.63
N ASN A 23 8.53 -4.40 -49.66
CA ASN A 23 8.05 -3.63 -48.52
C ASN A 23 9.25 -3.18 -47.67
N VAL A 24 9.75 -1.98 -47.90
CA VAL A 24 10.68 -1.31 -47.03
C VAL A 24 9.86 -0.92 -45.81
N ALA A 25 9.86 -1.77 -44.77
CA ALA A 25 9.38 -1.37 -43.45
C ALA A 25 10.29 -0.25 -42.94
N LEU A 26 9.80 0.99 -43.02
CA LEU A 26 10.44 2.13 -42.35
C LEU A 26 10.42 1.83 -40.88
N ALA A 27 11.56 1.41 -40.31
CA ALA A 27 11.74 1.29 -38.88
C ALA A 27 11.46 2.67 -38.26
N GLN A 28 10.35 2.80 -37.50
CA GLN A 28 10.11 3.99 -36.72
C GLN A 28 11.30 4.17 -35.78
N PRO A 29 11.85 5.38 -35.64
CA PRO A 29 12.90 5.64 -34.67
C PRO A 29 12.40 5.20 -33.31
N ALA A 30 13.18 4.37 -32.59
CA ALA A 30 12.86 3.92 -31.26
C ALA A 30 12.61 5.15 -30.39
N GLN A 31 11.39 5.29 -29.87
CA GLN A 31 11.06 6.37 -28.93
C GLN A 31 12.02 6.28 -27.75
N LYS A 32 12.66 7.43 -27.42
CA LYS A 32 13.55 7.51 -26.26
C LYS A 32 12.76 7.07 -25.03
N PRO A 33 13.29 6.16 -24.20
CA PRO A 33 12.61 5.75 -22.96
C PRO A 33 12.24 6.96 -22.12
N PHE A 34 11.06 6.92 -21.50
CA PHE A 34 10.63 7.97 -20.56
C PHE A 34 11.58 8.00 -19.35
N GLU A 35 12.16 9.17 -19.10
CA GLU A 35 12.98 9.44 -17.92
C GLU A 35 12.34 10.55 -17.11
N PRO A 36 11.89 10.28 -15.85
CA PRO A 36 11.27 11.29 -15.02
C PRO A 36 12.31 12.31 -14.52
N SER A 37 11.90 13.55 -14.40
CA SER A 37 12.71 14.61 -13.77
C SER A 37 12.25 14.86 -12.33
N VAL A 38 13.18 14.92 -11.38
CA VAL A 38 12.85 15.27 -9.99
C VAL A 38 12.18 16.64 -9.96
N GLY A 39 11.01 16.71 -9.29
CA GLY A 39 10.19 17.93 -9.25
C GLY A 39 9.22 18.08 -10.41
N GLN A 40 9.15 17.10 -11.33
CA GLN A 40 8.10 17.12 -12.37
C GLN A 40 6.70 17.08 -11.78
N ASP A 41 5.74 17.70 -12.45
CA ASP A 41 4.37 17.74 -12.01
C ASP A 41 3.74 16.34 -11.99
N GLY A 42 3.09 16.01 -10.87
CA GLY A 42 2.17 14.90 -10.74
C GLY A 42 0.72 15.42 -10.73
N LYS A 43 -0.22 14.55 -10.35
CA LYS A 43 -1.64 14.96 -10.22
C LYS A 43 -1.87 15.94 -9.07
N ASP A 44 -1.37 15.60 -7.88
CA ASP A 44 -1.63 16.34 -6.63
C ASP A 44 -0.32 16.77 -5.94
N VAL A 45 0.81 16.16 -6.32
CA VAL A 45 2.16 16.45 -5.80
C VAL A 45 3.18 16.31 -6.91
N ILE A 46 4.30 17.01 -6.78
CA ILE A 46 5.48 16.80 -7.64
C ILE A 46 6.09 15.42 -7.36
N TRP A 47 6.69 14.81 -8.38
CA TRP A 47 7.42 13.57 -8.19
C TRP A 47 8.80 13.82 -7.58
N VAL A 48 9.04 13.17 -6.43
CA VAL A 48 10.34 13.09 -5.77
C VAL A 48 10.61 11.64 -5.38
N PRO A 49 11.71 11.05 -5.81
CA PRO A 49 12.02 9.67 -5.46
C PRO A 49 12.42 9.52 -3.99
N THR A 50 11.83 8.57 -3.27
CA THR A 50 12.26 8.22 -1.91
C THR A 50 13.68 7.66 -1.94
N PRO A 51 14.64 8.15 -1.15
CA PRO A 51 15.97 7.56 -1.06
C PRO A 51 15.92 6.07 -0.71
N GLN A 52 16.73 5.24 -1.38
CA GLN A 52 16.67 3.79 -1.21
C GLN A 52 16.92 3.35 0.25
N ALA A 53 17.81 4.05 0.97
CA ALA A 53 18.05 3.78 2.38
C ALA A 53 16.78 4.00 3.22
N LEU A 54 15.97 5.02 2.89
CA LEU A 54 14.71 5.25 3.58
C LEU A 54 13.63 4.24 3.16
N VAL A 55 13.57 3.83 1.89
CA VAL A 55 12.68 2.73 1.46
C VAL A 55 12.95 1.48 2.30
N ASN A 56 14.22 1.09 2.43
CA ASN A 56 14.60 -0.06 3.26
C ASN A 56 14.13 0.11 4.70
N LYS A 57 14.39 1.29 5.31
CA LYS A 57 13.97 1.58 6.69
C LYS A 57 12.45 1.55 6.86
N MET A 58 11.69 2.10 5.93
CA MET A 58 10.22 2.07 5.95
C MET A 58 9.69 0.63 5.94
N LEU A 59 10.25 -0.22 5.07
CA LEU A 59 9.85 -1.63 4.98
C LEU A 59 10.31 -2.44 6.22
N ASP A 60 11.42 -2.06 6.86
CA ASP A 60 11.87 -2.65 8.13
C ASP A 60 10.93 -2.27 9.28
N MET A 61 10.55 -0.99 9.40
CA MET A 61 9.58 -0.52 10.41
C MET A 61 8.23 -1.23 10.27
N ALA A 62 7.78 -1.45 9.03
CA ALA A 62 6.58 -2.22 8.75
C ALA A 62 6.79 -3.74 8.89
N ASN A 63 8.00 -4.23 9.17
CA ASN A 63 8.33 -5.66 9.24
C ASN A 63 7.76 -6.44 8.03
N VAL A 64 8.03 -5.94 6.81
CA VAL A 64 7.49 -6.51 5.57
C VAL A 64 8.06 -7.89 5.31
N THR A 65 7.18 -8.86 5.10
CA THR A 65 7.49 -10.28 4.87
C THR A 65 6.85 -10.80 3.59
N ALA A 66 7.20 -12.03 3.21
CA ALA A 66 6.61 -12.71 2.05
C ALA A 66 5.11 -13.04 2.18
N LYS A 67 4.52 -12.86 3.36
CA LYS A 67 3.08 -13.09 3.62
C LYS A 67 2.24 -11.85 3.38
N ASP A 68 2.87 -10.69 3.20
CA ASP A 68 2.18 -9.41 3.14
C ASP A 68 1.70 -9.06 1.73
N ASN A 69 0.53 -8.43 1.70
CA ASN A 69 0.06 -7.65 0.56
C ASN A 69 0.37 -6.18 0.85
N LEU A 70 1.30 -5.60 0.11
CA LEU A 70 1.69 -4.20 0.26
C LEU A 70 1.08 -3.35 -0.84
N VAL A 71 0.59 -2.18 -0.49
CA VAL A 71 0.16 -1.15 -1.46
C VAL A 71 0.96 0.13 -1.23
N ASP A 72 1.54 0.69 -2.31
CA ASP A 72 2.22 1.98 -2.33
C ASP A 72 1.35 3.02 -3.04
N LEU A 73 0.97 4.07 -2.32
CA LEU A 73 0.07 5.11 -2.81
C LEU A 73 0.89 6.27 -3.42
N GLY A 74 0.80 6.42 -4.74
CA GLY A 74 1.68 7.30 -5.52
C GLY A 74 3.03 6.65 -5.77
N SER A 75 3.04 5.48 -6.42
CA SER A 75 4.21 4.59 -6.47
C SER A 75 5.39 5.11 -7.32
N GLY A 76 5.17 6.15 -8.12
CA GLY A 76 6.22 6.79 -8.90
C GLY A 76 6.96 5.79 -9.82
N ASP A 77 8.27 5.70 -9.68
CA ASP A 77 9.13 4.78 -10.44
C ASP A 77 9.12 3.33 -9.95
N GLY A 78 8.31 3.04 -8.92
CA GLY A 78 8.06 1.71 -8.40
C GLY A 78 9.09 1.19 -7.39
N ARG A 79 10.07 1.99 -6.97
CA ARG A 79 11.18 1.53 -6.11
C ARG A 79 10.73 0.89 -4.79
N THR A 80 9.72 1.44 -4.12
CA THR A 80 9.17 0.88 -2.87
C THR A 80 8.52 -0.48 -3.12
N VAL A 81 7.67 -0.56 -4.15
CA VAL A 81 6.98 -1.79 -4.56
C VAL A 81 7.97 -2.88 -4.96
N ILE A 82 8.97 -2.54 -5.78
CA ILE A 82 10.02 -3.45 -6.22
C ILE A 82 10.84 -3.97 -5.04
N THR A 83 11.19 -3.08 -4.10
CA THR A 83 11.95 -3.47 -2.91
C THR A 83 11.13 -4.41 -2.01
N ALA A 84 9.82 -4.16 -1.85
CA ALA A 84 8.92 -5.04 -1.11
C ALA A 84 8.78 -6.41 -1.80
N ALA A 85 8.65 -6.43 -3.14
CA ALA A 85 8.60 -7.66 -3.93
C ALA A 85 9.89 -8.49 -3.80
N LYS A 86 11.06 -7.86 -3.75
CA LYS A 86 12.35 -8.53 -3.48
C LYS A 86 12.40 -9.18 -2.08
N ARG A 87 11.64 -8.66 -1.10
CA ARG A 87 11.45 -9.28 0.22
C ARG A 87 10.42 -10.41 0.20
N GLY A 88 9.84 -10.68 -0.95
CA GLY A 88 8.86 -11.75 -1.18
C GLY A 88 7.40 -11.33 -1.06
N ALA A 89 7.08 -10.10 -0.65
CA ALA A 89 5.72 -9.60 -0.54
C ALA A 89 5.01 -9.53 -1.90
N ASN A 90 3.69 -9.65 -1.89
CA ASN A 90 2.86 -9.27 -3.03
C ASN A 90 2.67 -7.75 -2.97
N ALA A 91 3.29 -7.01 -3.87
CA ALA A 91 3.32 -5.56 -3.81
C ALA A 91 2.62 -4.93 -5.02
N ARG A 92 1.75 -3.95 -4.74
CA ARG A 92 0.98 -3.20 -5.73
C ARG A 92 1.27 -1.71 -5.62
N GLY A 93 1.62 -1.07 -6.74
CA GLY A 93 1.77 0.37 -6.85
C GLY A 93 0.55 0.97 -7.53
N ILE A 94 -0.04 2.01 -6.93
CA ILE A 94 -1.10 2.82 -7.52
C ILE A 94 -0.45 4.14 -7.92
N GLU A 95 -0.53 4.47 -9.21
CA GLU A 95 0.09 5.68 -9.77
C GLU A 95 -0.84 6.31 -10.81
N TYR A 96 -0.97 7.63 -10.78
CA TYR A 96 -1.86 8.34 -11.69
C TYR A 96 -1.24 8.56 -13.08
N ASN A 97 0.07 8.78 -13.13
CA ASN A 97 0.79 9.07 -14.37
C ASN A 97 1.09 7.78 -15.16
N PRO A 98 0.51 7.59 -16.37
CA PRO A 98 0.70 6.38 -17.16
C PRO A 98 2.15 6.13 -17.56
N ASN A 99 2.96 7.18 -17.76
CA ASN A 99 4.38 7.02 -18.11
C ASN A 99 5.18 6.49 -16.90
N MET A 100 4.82 6.92 -15.68
CA MET A 100 5.42 6.39 -14.46
C MET A 100 5.01 4.92 -14.23
N VAL A 101 3.76 4.56 -14.53
CA VAL A 101 3.29 3.17 -14.48
C VAL A 101 4.09 2.30 -15.45
N ALA A 102 4.25 2.74 -16.71
CA ALA A 102 5.05 2.00 -17.70
C ALA A 102 6.52 1.87 -17.28
N LEU A 103 7.11 2.94 -16.72
CA LEU A 103 8.48 2.93 -16.18
C LEU A 103 8.60 1.93 -15.02
N SER A 104 7.70 1.95 -14.05
CA SER A 104 7.75 1.05 -12.89
C SER A 104 7.56 -0.42 -13.29
N GLN A 105 6.71 -0.71 -14.29
CA GLN A 105 6.58 -2.06 -14.86
C GLN A 105 7.89 -2.52 -15.53
N ALA A 106 8.54 -1.65 -16.31
CA ALA A 106 9.83 -1.94 -16.92
C ALA A 106 10.93 -2.16 -15.87
N ASN A 107 10.95 -1.33 -14.81
CA ASN A 107 11.87 -1.49 -13.69
C ASN A 107 11.67 -2.83 -12.97
N ALA A 108 10.43 -3.22 -12.68
CA ALA A 108 10.13 -4.50 -12.05
C ALA A 108 10.55 -5.70 -12.90
N ALA A 109 10.34 -5.62 -14.22
CA ALA A 109 10.80 -6.64 -15.15
C ALA A 109 12.33 -6.75 -15.17
N LYS A 110 13.04 -5.62 -15.23
CA LYS A 110 14.51 -5.55 -15.17
C LYS A 110 15.06 -6.16 -13.88
N GLU A 111 14.37 -5.95 -12.76
CA GLU A 111 14.76 -6.45 -11.45
C GLU A 111 14.28 -7.90 -11.19
N GLY A 112 13.60 -8.53 -12.14
CA GLY A 112 13.14 -9.92 -12.07
C GLY A 112 12.02 -10.18 -11.05
N VAL A 113 11.22 -9.15 -10.71
CA VAL A 113 10.15 -9.25 -9.69
C VAL A 113 8.76 -8.90 -10.23
N ALA A 114 8.58 -8.88 -11.55
CA ALA A 114 7.33 -8.50 -12.19
C ALA A 114 6.15 -9.46 -11.86
N ASP A 115 6.41 -10.65 -11.36
CA ASP A 115 5.40 -11.57 -10.86
C ASP A 115 4.77 -11.08 -9.56
N LYS A 116 5.53 -10.43 -8.67
CA LYS A 116 5.13 -9.93 -7.36
C LYS A 116 4.94 -8.42 -7.27
N ALA A 117 5.58 -7.65 -8.14
CA ALA A 117 5.44 -6.19 -8.22
C ALA A 117 4.47 -5.82 -9.36
N LYS A 118 3.27 -5.36 -9.00
CA LYS A 118 2.22 -4.97 -9.94
C LYS A 118 1.98 -3.47 -9.85
N PHE A 119 1.69 -2.84 -10.98
CA PHE A 119 1.43 -1.41 -11.07
C PHE A 119 0.19 -1.14 -11.89
N GLU A 120 -0.63 -0.22 -11.43
CA GLU A 120 -1.84 0.20 -12.13
C GLU A 120 -1.96 1.71 -12.22
N GLN A 121 -2.47 2.19 -13.34
CA GLN A 121 -2.84 3.59 -13.51
C GLN A 121 -4.19 3.82 -12.84
N ALA A 122 -4.18 4.48 -11.68
CA ALA A 122 -5.41 4.75 -10.93
C ALA A 122 -5.27 5.95 -10.00
N ASP A 123 -6.41 6.44 -9.50
CA ASP A 123 -6.48 7.49 -8.48
C ASP A 123 -6.53 6.86 -7.09
N ILE A 124 -5.55 7.21 -6.23
CA ILE A 124 -5.44 6.72 -4.85
C ILE A 124 -6.66 7.04 -3.97
N PHE A 125 -7.44 8.07 -4.31
CA PHE A 125 -8.61 8.49 -3.52
C PHE A 125 -9.90 7.71 -3.83
N VAL A 126 -9.92 6.94 -4.91
CA VAL A 126 -11.10 6.14 -5.33
C VAL A 126 -10.78 4.66 -5.51
N THR A 127 -9.51 4.29 -5.49
CA THR A 127 -9.08 2.90 -5.64
C THR A 127 -9.19 2.14 -4.32
N ASP A 128 -9.73 0.94 -4.36
CA ASP A 128 -9.80 0.07 -3.19
C ASP A 128 -8.43 -0.56 -2.88
N PHE A 129 -7.90 -0.27 -1.69
CA PHE A 129 -6.71 -0.87 -1.11
C PHE A 129 -6.97 -1.47 0.29
N SER A 130 -8.23 -1.66 0.68
CA SER A 130 -8.65 -2.12 2.01
C SER A 130 -8.10 -3.48 2.42
N LYS A 131 -7.68 -4.30 1.45
CA LYS A 131 -7.12 -5.64 1.69
C LYS A 131 -5.61 -5.66 1.92
N ALA A 132 -4.94 -4.49 1.89
CA ALA A 132 -3.52 -4.42 2.14
C ALA A 132 -3.19 -4.70 3.62
N ASP A 133 -2.09 -5.41 3.85
CA ASP A 133 -1.50 -5.61 5.18
C ASP A 133 -0.52 -4.46 5.51
N VAL A 134 0.06 -3.85 4.46
CA VAL A 134 0.98 -2.71 4.56
C VAL A 134 0.60 -1.65 3.53
N VAL A 135 0.55 -0.40 3.96
CA VAL A 135 0.39 0.78 3.10
C VAL A 135 1.64 1.65 3.22
N THR A 136 2.22 2.02 2.08
CA THR A 136 3.33 2.98 2.02
C THR A 136 2.92 4.20 1.22
N MET A 137 3.48 5.37 1.55
CA MET A 137 3.20 6.62 0.85
C MET A 137 4.32 7.64 0.98
N PHE A 138 4.41 8.51 -0.02
CA PHE A 138 5.21 9.73 0.02
C PHE A 138 4.37 10.88 -0.56
N LEU A 139 3.44 11.35 0.25
CA LEU A 139 2.47 12.38 -0.09
C LEU A 139 2.55 13.54 0.91
N LEU A 140 1.90 14.67 0.61
CA LEU A 140 1.81 15.79 1.56
C LEU A 140 0.91 15.45 2.75
N THR A 141 1.14 16.06 3.92
CA THR A 141 0.30 15.89 5.12
C THR A 141 -1.20 16.10 4.84
N SER A 142 -1.55 17.05 3.95
CA SER A 142 -2.95 17.29 3.57
C SER A 142 -3.58 16.12 2.84
N LEU A 143 -2.82 15.44 1.97
CA LEU A 143 -3.30 14.25 1.25
C LEU A 143 -3.35 13.02 2.16
N ASN A 144 -2.37 12.86 3.03
CA ASN A 144 -2.38 11.83 4.08
C ASN A 144 -3.62 11.99 4.98
N ALA A 145 -3.94 13.21 5.40
CA ALA A 145 -5.13 13.51 6.20
C ALA A 145 -6.44 13.22 5.44
N LYS A 146 -6.45 13.41 4.11
CA LYS A 146 -7.59 13.04 3.26
C LYS A 146 -7.76 11.52 3.12
N LEU A 147 -6.66 10.75 3.07
CA LEU A 147 -6.67 9.28 3.03
C LEU A 147 -6.94 8.64 4.39
N ARG A 148 -6.66 9.35 5.48
CA ARG A 148 -6.74 8.85 6.86
C ARG A 148 -8.07 8.17 7.21
N PRO A 149 -9.27 8.68 6.87
CA PRO A 149 -10.51 7.98 7.14
C PRO A 149 -10.56 6.58 6.50
N THR A 150 -10.17 6.47 5.23
CA THR A 150 -10.10 5.19 4.51
C THR A 150 -9.10 4.24 5.17
N ILE A 151 -7.93 4.75 5.59
CA ILE A 151 -6.89 3.97 6.28
C ILE A 151 -7.39 3.49 7.65
N LEU A 152 -8.08 4.33 8.42
CA LEU A 152 -8.64 3.96 9.72
C LEU A 152 -9.79 2.94 9.62
N ASP A 153 -10.39 2.77 8.44
CA ASP A 153 -11.40 1.74 8.18
C ASP A 153 -10.81 0.40 7.74
N MET A 154 -9.50 0.33 7.52
CA MET A 154 -8.80 -0.91 7.21
C MET A 154 -8.79 -1.85 8.43
N LYS A 155 -8.40 -3.10 8.19
CA LYS A 155 -8.27 -4.13 9.22
C LYS A 155 -7.34 -3.66 10.36
N PRO A 156 -7.74 -3.81 11.63
CA PRO A 156 -6.84 -3.59 12.75
C PRO A 156 -5.54 -4.39 12.59
N GLY A 157 -4.41 -3.72 12.84
CA GLY A 157 -3.09 -4.31 12.60
C GLY A 157 -2.49 -4.00 11.21
N THR A 158 -3.24 -3.38 10.29
CA THR A 158 -2.65 -2.84 9.06
C THR A 158 -1.55 -1.84 9.41
N ARG A 159 -0.38 -2.01 8.81
CA ARG A 159 0.82 -1.20 9.06
C ARG A 159 0.92 -0.13 7.99
N VAL A 160 1.12 1.12 8.41
CA VAL A 160 1.17 2.27 7.51
C VAL A 160 2.48 3.00 7.70
N VAL A 161 3.19 3.29 6.62
CA VAL A 161 4.46 4.02 6.67
C VAL A 161 4.44 5.18 5.68
N SER A 162 4.78 6.36 6.15
CA SER A 162 4.88 7.56 5.33
C SER A 162 6.29 8.13 5.36
N ASN A 163 6.81 8.47 4.17
CA ASN A 163 8.03 9.27 4.05
C ASN A 163 7.72 10.74 4.39
N THR A 164 8.46 11.31 5.33
CA THR A 164 8.56 12.73 5.73
C THR A 164 7.26 13.40 6.21
N PHE A 165 6.10 13.06 5.65
CA PHE A 165 4.83 13.73 5.93
C PHE A 165 3.95 12.89 6.85
N ASP A 166 3.46 13.49 7.92
CA ASP A 166 2.59 12.87 8.91
C ASP A 166 1.10 12.80 8.47
N MET A 167 0.22 12.38 9.38
CA MET A 167 -1.23 12.32 9.19
C MET A 167 -1.98 13.36 10.02
N GLY A 168 -1.34 14.50 10.31
CA GLY A 168 -1.92 15.57 11.09
C GLY A 168 -2.03 15.23 12.58
N ASP A 169 -3.25 15.18 13.09
CA ASP A 169 -3.54 14.92 14.50
C ASP A 169 -3.44 13.43 14.89
N TRP A 170 -3.48 12.50 13.93
CA TRP A 170 -3.14 11.10 14.19
C TRP A 170 -1.63 10.93 14.34
N LYS A 171 -1.14 10.97 15.57
CA LYS A 171 0.31 10.87 15.86
C LYS A 171 0.82 9.48 15.55
N ALA A 172 2.04 9.42 15.01
CA ALA A 172 2.71 8.18 14.68
C ALA A 172 2.98 7.33 15.95
N ASP A 173 2.95 6.02 15.78
CA ASP A 173 3.37 5.07 16.82
C ASP A 173 4.89 5.02 16.95
N GLU A 174 5.61 5.16 15.82
CA GLU A 174 7.06 5.18 15.76
C GLU A 174 7.54 6.18 14.69
N GLU A 175 8.73 6.72 14.88
CA GLU A 175 9.41 7.59 13.94
C GLU A 175 10.87 7.13 13.77
N ALA A 176 11.43 7.31 12.59
CA ALA A 176 12.83 7.02 12.33
C ALA A 176 13.43 8.07 11.38
N VAL A 177 14.72 8.36 11.56
CA VAL A 177 15.51 9.20 10.67
C VAL A 177 16.68 8.38 10.14
N VAL A 178 16.90 8.42 8.84
CA VAL A 178 18.03 7.78 8.17
C VAL A 178 19.07 8.86 7.89
N THR A 179 20.30 8.66 8.36
CA THR A 179 21.42 9.62 8.20
C THR A 179 22.39 9.20 7.10
N GLU A 180 22.53 7.88 6.86
CA GLU A 180 23.44 7.36 5.85
C GLU A 180 22.68 7.04 4.55
N GLY A 181 23.21 7.48 3.41
CA GLY A 181 22.60 7.25 2.11
C GLY A 181 21.29 8.02 1.88
N CYS A 182 21.06 9.07 2.67
CA CYS A 182 19.88 9.92 2.56
C CYS A 182 20.27 11.38 2.84
N THR A 183 19.94 12.30 1.91
CA THR A 183 20.29 13.73 2.00
C THR A 183 19.06 14.62 2.16
N SER A 184 17.88 14.17 1.72
CA SER A 184 16.62 14.90 1.84
C SER A 184 15.47 13.92 1.99
N TYR A 185 14.40 14.34 2.67
CA TYR A 185 13.22 13.47 2.93
C TYR A 185 13.62 12.14 3.60
N CYS A 186 14.37 12.26 4.71
CA CYS A 186 15.01 11.12 5.37
C CYS A 186 14.29 10.64 6.62
N LYS A 187 13.06 11.12 6.87
CA LYS A 187 12.27 10.75 8.03
C LYS A 187 11.13 9.81 7.61
N ALA A 188 10.90 8.76 8.39
CA ALA A 188 9.74 7.88 8.25
C ALA A 188 8.85 7.98 9.49
N TYR A 189 7.53 7.94 9.26
CA TYR A 189 6.49 7.82 10.27
C TYR A 189 5.79 6.49 10.10
N PHE A 190 5.46 5.84 11.21
CA PHE A 190 4.82 4.53 11.23
C PHE A 190 3.60 4.53 12.13
N TRP A 191 2.52 3.92 11.65
CA TRP A 191 1.26 3.71 12.38
C TRP A 191 0.81 2.26 12.24
N VAL A 192 0.08 1.79 13.25
CA VAL A 192 -0.69 0.55 13.17
C VAL A 192 -2.17 0.90 13.31
N VAL A 193 -2.99 0.51 12.33
CA VAL A 193 -4.44 0.78 12.36
C VAL A 193 -5.04 0.14 13.61
N PRO A 194 -5.63 0.95 14.51
CA PRO A 194 -6.18 0.44 15.76
C PRO A 194 -7.56 -0.21 15.56
N ALA A 195 -7.90 -1.16 16.40
CA ALA A 195 -9.27 -1.64 16.51
C ALA A 195 -10.22 -0.50 16.98
N LYS A 196 -11.49 -0.58 16.59
CA LYS A 196 -12.52 0.39 16.97
C LYS A 196 -13.19 -0.06 18.26
N VAL A 197 -12.84 0.60 19.37
CA VAL A 197 -13.34 0.25 20.73
C VAL A 197 -14.22 1.32 21.36
N ASP A 198 -14.45 2.44 20.68
CA ASP A 198 -15.29 3.53 21.20
C ASP A 198 -16.68 3.05 21.59
N GLY A 199 -17.21 3.53 22.74
CA GLY A 199 -18.54 3.20 23.24
C GLY A 199 -18.56 2.34 24.51
N ALA A 200 -19.73 1.73 24.78
CA ALA A 200 -19.97 0.94 25.97
C ALA A 200 -19.76 -0.56 25.72
N TRP A 201 -19.16 -1.22 26.69
CA TRP A 201 -18.87 -2.65 26.72
C TRP A 201 -19.31 -3.24 28.05
N SER A 202 -20.08 -4.31 28.01
CA SER A 202 -20.45 -5.07 29.20
C SER A 202 -19.32 -6.01 29.61
N THR A 203 -18.96 -6.02 30.89
CA THR A 203 -18.00 -6.96 31.48
C THR A 203 -18.68 -7.88 32.50
N ASP A 204 -18.00 -8.94 32.93
CA ASP A 204 -18.52 -9.85 33.97
C ASP A 204 -18.82 -9.13 35.29
N LYS A 205 -18.18 -7.99 35.56
CA LYS A 205 -18.25 -7.24 36.80
C LYS A 205 -18.96 -5.89 36.68
N GLY A 206 -19.34 -5.49 35.44
CA GLY A 206 -19.99 -4.19 35.25
C GLY A 206 -19.84 -3.67 33.80
N GLU A 207 -19.46 -2.41 33.66
CA GLU A 207 -19.41 -1.73 32.37
C GLU A 207 -18.07 -1.04 32.15
N LEU A 208 -17.51 -1.22 30.95
CA LEU A 208 -16.35 -0.50 30.45
C LEU A 208 -16.83 0.52 29.42
N SER A 209 -16.73 1.80 29.71
CA SER A 209 -17.06 2.89 28.79
C SER A 209 -15.78 3.49 28.24
N ILE A 210 -15.65 3.55 26.90
CA ILE A 210 -14.43 3.98 26.21
C ILE A 210 -14.75 5.17 25.31
N LYS A 211 -13.90 6.19 25.38
CA LYS A 211 -13.82 7.29 24.42
C LYS A 211 -12.47 7.22 23.69
N GLN A 212 -12.51 6.79 22.45
CA GLN A 212 -11.33 6.55 21.61
C GLN A 212 -10.96 7.77 20.77
N THR A 213 -9.66 8.06 20.71
CA THR A 213 -9.05 9.01 19.77
C THR A 213 -7.86 8.31 19.12
N TYR A 214 -8.06 7.80 17.91
CA TYR A 214 -7.10 6.97 17.17
C TYR A 214 -6.65 5.74 17.99
N GLN A 215 -5.35 5.57 18.25
CA GLN A 215 -4.82 4.48 19.07
C GLN A 215 -4.93 4.72 20.57
N ASN A 216 -5.29 5.92 21.02
CA ASN A 216 -5.40 6.23 22.43
C ASN A 216 -6.88 6.26 22.86
N PHE A 217 -7.13 5.97 24.13
CA PHE A 217 -8.47 6.09 24.68
C PHE A 217 -8.45 6.41 26.15
N THR A 218 -9.54 7.00 26.61
CA THR A 218 -9.87 7.22 28.01
C THR A 218 -11.29 6.71 28.28
N GLY A 219 -11.71 6.70 29.53
CA GLY A 219 -13.07 6.29 29.88
C GLY A 219 -13.20 5.87 31.33
N THR A 220 -14.10 4.93 31.62
CA THR A 220 -14.35 4.43 32.96
C THR A 220 -14.59 2.92 32.95
N LEU A 221 -14.12 2.23 33.99
CA LEU A 221 -14.50 0.86 34.31
C LEU A 221 -15.38 0.92 35.60
N LYS A 222 -16.65 0.56 35.44
CA LYS A 222 -17.60 0.42 36.55
C LYS A 222 -17.64 -1.04 36.98
N ASN A 223 -17.40 -1.29 38.28
CA ASN A 223 -17.47 -2.60 38.91
C ASN A 223 -18.36 -2.51 40.16
N GLY A 224 -19.61 -2.90 40.06
CA GLY A 224 -20.62 -2.65 41.06
C GLY A 224 -20.82 -1.14 41.28
N ASN A 225 -20.56 -0.66 42.53
CA ASN A 225 -20.65 0.75 42.86
C ASN A 225 -19.34 1.53 42.71
N VAL A 226 -18.25 0.87 42.32
CA VAL A 226 -16.94 1.49 42.13
C VAL A 226 -16.78 1.90 40.67
N ILE A 227 -16.41 3.15 40.43
CA ILE A 227 -16.09 3.67 39.10
C ILE A 227 -14.62 4.08 39.11
N ALA A 228 -13.81 3.43 38.28
CA ALA A 228 -12.40 3.75 38.10
C ALA A 228 -12.20 4.42 36.75
N PRO A 229 -11.49 5.57 36.68
CA PRO A 229 -11.08 6.12 35.37
C PRO A 229 -10.09 5.19 34.69
N ILE A 230 -10.17 5.14 33.37
CA ILE A 230 -9.23 4.38 32.53
C ILE A 230 -8.48 5.29 31.59
N SER A 231 -7.27 4.88 31.25
CA SER A 231 -6.44 5.44 30.15
C SER A 231 -5.67 4.29 29.53
N GLY A 232 -5.66 4.23 28.21
CA GLY A 232 -5.05 3.12 27.49
C GLY A 232 -4.69 3.42 26.05
N LYS A 233 -4.11 2.40 25.42
CA LYS A 233 -3.63 2.43 24.02
C LYS A 233 -3.98 1.13 23.30
N LEU A 234 -4.17 1.26 21.99
CA LEU A 234 -4.33 0.16 21.04
C LEU A 234 -3.08 0.06 20.15
N LYS A 235 -2.66 -1.17 19.86
CA LYS A 235 -1.72 -1.49 18.79
C LYS A 235 -2.36 -2.57 17.93
N GLY A 236 -2.97 -2.16 16.83
CA GLY A 236 -3.83 -3.05 16.06
C GLY A 236 -5.03 -3.51 16.88
N ASP A 237 -5.18 -4.82 17.04
CA ASP A 237 -6.21 -5.46 17.87
C ASP A 237 -5.80 -5.68 19.33
N GLU A 238 -4.56 -5.36 19.71
CA GLU A 238 -4.09 -5.42 21.09
C GLU A 238 -4.52 -4.17 21.85
N ILE A 239 -5.13 -4.34 23.03
CA ILE A 239 -5.57 -3.28 23.93
C ILE A 239 -4.82 -3.39 25.25
N THR A 240 -4.33 -2.25 25.75
CA THR A 240 -3.72 -2.14 27.08
C THR A 240 -4.25 -0.90 27.76
N PHE A 241 -4.69 -1.01 29.04
CA PHE A 241 -5.13 0.12 29.83
C PHE A 241 -4.94 -0.11 31.34
N THR A 242 -5.05 0.96 32.09
CA THR A 242 -5.05 0.92 33.56
C THR A 242 -6.41 1.34 34.11
N ALA A 243 -6.85 0.67 35.17
CA ALA A 243 -8.06 1.02 35.94
C ALA A 243 -7.81 0.75 37.42
N GLY A 244 -8.00 1.75 38.30
CA GLY A 244 -7.82 1.57 39.74
C GLY A 244 -6.45 1.02 40.16
N GLY A 245 -5.39 1.35 39.43
CA GLY A 245 -4.01 0.85 39.64
C GLY A 245 -3.73 -0.53 39.06
N THR A 246 -4.72 -1.21 38.50
CA THR A 246 -4.54 -2.51 37.82
C THR A 246 -4.32 -2.29 36.35
N GLU A 247 -3.34 -2.99 35.76
CA GLU A 247 -3.09 -3.04 34.33
C GLU A 247 -3.87 -4.19 33.70
N TYR A 248 -4.55 -3.88 32.59
CA TYR A 248 -5.33 -4.78 31.77
C TYR A 248 -4.70 -4.88 30.38
N THR A 249 -4.52 -6.08 29.89
CA THR A 249 -4.12 -6.37 28.51
C THR A 249 -5.15 -7.28 27.87
N GLY A 250 -5.36 -7.15 26.57
CA GLY A 250 -6.34 -7.99 25.87
C GLY A 250 -6.26 -7.87 24.37
N LYS A 251 -7.14 -8.60 23.72
CA LYS A 251 -7.29 -8.63 22.28
C LYS A 251 -8.72 -8.33 21.88
N VAL A 252 -8.89 -7.39 20.97
CA VAL A 252 -10.18 -6.99 20.41
C VAL A 252 -10.51 -7.89 19.21
N ASN A 253 -11.67 -8.53 19.25
CA ASN A 253 -12.18 -9.33 18.14
C ASN A 253 -13.61 -8.91 17.81
N GLY A 254 -13.74 -7.89 16.96
CA GLY A 254 -15.03 -7.30 16.57
C GLY A 254 -15.79 -6.75 17.78
N THR A 255 -16.79 -7.49 18.25
CA THR A 255 -17.67 -7.11 19.36
C THR A 255 -17.24 -7.71 20.70
N THR A 256 -16.11 -8.38 20.80
CA THR A 256 -15.58 -8.96 22.04
C THR A 256 -14.16 -8.47 22.31
N ILE A 257 -13.82 -8.35 23.59
CA ILE A 257 -12.45 -8.16 24.08
C ILE A 257 -12.20 -9.25 25.12
N GLU A 258 -11.08 -9.96 24.98
CA GLU A 258 -10.65 -10.96 25.94
C GLU A 258 -9.21 -10.69 26.36
N GLY A 259 -8.92 -10.88 27.65
CA GLY A 259 -7.60 -10.57 28.13
C GLY A 259 -7.30 -11.02 29.54
N THR A 260 -6.20 -10.50 30.08
CA THR A 260 -5.73 -10.76 31.45
C THR A 260 -5.32 -9.47 32.13
N THR A 261 -5.44 -9.44 33.44
CA THR A 261 -4.82 -8.40 34.27
C THR A 261 -3.35 -8.76 34.49
N LYS A 262 -2.56 -7.81 35.00
CA LYS A 262 -1.17 -8.04 35.41
C LYS A 262 -1.00 -9.18 36.43
N SER A 263 -2.03 -9.44 37.27
CA SER A 263 -2.06 -10.56 38.21
C SER A 263 -2.42 -11.91 37.58
N GLY A 264 -2.76 -11.94 36.29
CA GLY A 264 -3.18 -13.16 35.55
C GLY A 264 -4.67 -13.45 35.65
N GLU A 265 -5.48 -12.57 36.26
CA GLU A 265 -6.95 -12.72 36.31
C GLU A 265 -7.51 -12.51 34.88
N LYS A 266 -8.35 -13.43 34.42
CA LYS A 266 -9.01 -13.29 33.11
C LYS A 266 -10.13 -12.26 33.19
N TRP A 267 -10.32 -11.50 32.15
CA TRP A 267 -11.44 -10.58 31.97
C TRP A 267 -11.93 -10.62 30.52
N GLN A 268 -13.17 -10.29 30.34
CA GLN A 268 -13.79 -10.15 29.04
C GLN A 268 -14.73 -8.95 29.00
N ALA A 269 -14.93 -8.41 27.81
CA ALA A 269 -15.93 -7.39 27.55
C ALA A 269 -16.65 -7.67 26.23
N LYS A 270 -17.94 -7.37 26.18
CA LYS A 270 -18.78 -7.52 24.99
C LYS A 270 -19.43 -6.18 24.68
N ARG A 271 -19.39 -5.77 23.42
CA ARG A 271 -20.09 -4.57 22.97
C ARG A 271 -21.59 -4.82 23.10
N GLY A 272 -22.32 -3.87 23.71
CA GLY A 272 -23.77 -3.87 23.70
C GLY A 272 -24.34 -3.84 22.29
N ALA A 273 -25.48 -4.47 22.08
CA ALA A 273 -26.19 -4.47 20.81
C ALA A 273 -26.74 -3.09 20.48
#